data_24145d4949d3d732b4aaa3c03191b4c1
#
_entry.id   24145d4949d3d732b4aaa3c03191b4c1
#
_cell.length_a   1.000
_cell.length_b   1.000
_cell.length_c   1.000
_cell.angle_alpha   90.00
_cell.angle_beta   90.00
_cell.angle_gamma   90.00
#
_symmetry.space_group_name_H-M   'P 1'
#
loop_
_entity.id
_entity.type
_entity.pdbx_description
1 polymer ?
#
loop_
_entity_poly.entity_id
_entity_poly.type
_entity_poly.pdbx_seq_one_letter_code
_entity_poly.pdbx_strand_id
1 'polypeptide(L)'
;RITPHLQFVPKGEQPEKAQEFVLEKNRISSKGHVLYFYTDGRVKKIQDKLVEDLYYAYDACDGRIKKGNTFVNHYIEKQVLPQTCARVEIVYSMEETKDSADQVIREATEYRKNLADASKLEHEAAKMLVKSADQFVAERKSTGGKTILAGFPFFEDWGRDTMIALAGCCISTRQFENVKSILRTFSVYCKDGLMPNLFPEGKNEPRYNTADASLLFIQAVYLYYEKTQDISFVAEMWTVMKEIITCYRKGTLHGIGMDEDGLIYAGKGFDQVTWMDVRIGDILPTPRHGKPVEINAYWYNALCVMKELGEILKDREDYGSLSEKVKISFQEKFWNEEAGCLKDVLSGTDADNQIRCNQIWAVSMSFTMLSKEKEKQVVDTVFEKLYTPYGLRTLAKEDKEFHGVYGGEMLARDLAYHQGTVWVFPMGAYYLAYLKTRDYAKEAREKVEEQLKVLESAMREGCIGQLPEIYDGGNPTFSRGCFAQAWSVGEILRVYEALETK
;
A
#
# COMPACT_ATOMS: atom_id res chain seq x y z
N ARG A 1 -13.38 15.58 -34.43
CA ARG A 1 -11.95 15.25 -34.45
C ARG A 1 -11.47 14.89 -33.06
N ILE A 2 -10.67 13.83 -32.93
CA ILE A 2 -10.02 13.38 -31.72
C ILE A 2 -8.52 13.35 -32.01
N THR A 3 -7.73 14.07 -31.22
CA THR A 3 -6.27 14.16 -31.38
C THR A 3 -5.62 13.43 -30.21
N PRO A 4 -5.00 12.27 -30.41
CA PRO A 4 -4.23 11.62 -29.37
C PRO A 4 -2.97 12.41 -29.01
N HIS A 5 -2.70 12.53 -27.72
CA HIS A 5 -1.49 13.10 -27.19
C HIS A 5 -0.54 11.98 -26.76
N LEU A 6 0.66 11.93 -27.32
CA LEU A 6 1.63 10.85 -27.18
C LEU A 6 2.80 11.29 -26.30
N GLN A 7 3.32 10.40 -25.47
CA GLN A 7 4.51 10.67 -24.68
C GLN A 7 5.63 9.67 -24.96
N PHE A 8 5.47 8.37 -24.81
CA PHE A 8 6.48 7.33 -25.04
C PHE A 8 7.84 7.66 -24.39
N VAL A 9 7.79 8.02 -23.12
CA VAL A 9 8.96 8.35 -22.30
C VAL A 9 8.87 7.61 -20.97
N PRO A 10 9.99 7.35 -20.29
CA PRO A 10 10.00 6.83 -18.94
C PRO A 10 9.19 7.73 -17.99
N LYS A 11 8.71 7.14 -16.90
CA LYS A 11 7.98 7.87 -15.85
C LYS A 11 8.82 9.03 -15.32
N GLY A 12 8.21 10.22 -15.27
CA GLY A 12 8.86 11.44 -14.81
C GLY A 12 9.65 12.22 -15.88
N GLU A 13 9.78 11.66 -17.08
CA GLU A 13 10.40 12.34 -18.22
C GLU A 13 9.37 13.04 -19.10
N GLN A 14 9.86 13.94 -19.96
CA GLN A 14 9.07 14.67 -20.93
C GLN A 14 9.54 14.38 -22.36
N PRO A 15 8.65 14.32 -23.37
CA PRO A 15 9.07 14.22 -24.76
C PRO A 15 9.86 15.44 -25.20
N GLU A 16 10.96 15.20 -25.93
CA GLU A 16 11.83 16.22 -26.48
C GLU A 16 11.45 16.54 -27.92
N LYS A 17 11.82 17.76 -28.41
CA LYS A 17 11.60 18.16 -29.81
C LYS A 17 12.21 17.20 -30.83
N ALA A 18 13.34 16.59 -30.48
CA ALA A 18 14.06 15.63 -31.35
C ALA A 18 13.46 14.23 -31.33
N GLN A 19 12.45 13.95 -30.49
CA GLN A 19 11.81 12.63 -30.44
C GLN A 19 10.94 12.41 -31.67
N GLU A 20 11.25 11.35 -32.41
CA GLU A 20 10.49 10.98 -33.59
C GLU A 20 9.35 10.03 -33.25
N PHE A 21 8.18 10.27 -33.83
CA PHE A 21 7.02 9.41 -33.76
C PHE A 21 6.64 8.96 -35.19
N VAL A 22 6.68 7.68 -35.43
CA VAL A 22 6.33 7.11 -36.73
C VAL A 22 4.93 6.54 -36.67
N LEU A 23 4.04 7.08 -37.51
CA LEU A 23 2.67 6.57 -37.72
C LEU A 23 2.66 5.75 -39.02
N GLU A 24 2.38 4.45 -38.88
CA GLU A 24 2.24 3.51 -40.01
C GLU A 24 0.93 2.72 -39.87
N LYS A 25 -0.01 2.91 -40.81
CA LYS A 25 -1.32 2.25 -40.79
C LYS A 25 -2.01 2.32 -39.42
N ASN A 26 -1.89 1.28 -38.61
CA ASN A 26 -2.53 1.10 -37.33
C ASN A 26 -1.55 1.02 -36.15
N ARG A 27 -0.32 1.50 -36.32
CA ARG A 27 0.68 1.53 -35.23
C ARG A 27 1.39 2.86 -35.15
N ILE A 28 1.77 3.22 -33.96
CA ILE A 28 2.60 4.37 -33.61
C ILE A 28 3.86 3.82 -32.93
N SER A 29 5.02 4.23 -33.38
CA SER A 29 6.28 3.81 -32.74
C SER A 29 7.16 4.99 -32.40
N SER A 30 7.89 4.90 -31.30
CA SER A 30 8.89 5.86 -30.84
C SER A 30 9.85 5.20 -29.84
N LYS A 31 11.13 5.51 -29.89
CA LYS A 31 12.16 4.99 -28.97
C LYS A 31 12.09 3.47 -28.72
N GLY A 32 11.79 2.68 -29.79
CA GLY A 32 11.68 1.23 -29.69
C GLY A 32 10.38 0.67 -29.12
N HIS A 33 9.46 1.52 -28.70
CA HIS A 33 8.13 1.14 -28.26
C HIS A 33 7.11 1.22 -29.39
N VAL A 34 6.14 0.33 -29.39
CA VAL A 34 5.07 0.27 -30.39
C VAL A 34 3.72 0.27 -29.66
N LEU A 35 2.82 1.11 -30.14
CA LEU A 35 1.39 1.14 -29.74
C LEU A 35 0.55 0.89 -30.98
N TYR A 36 -0.20 -0.18 -30.98
CA TYR A 36 -1.19 -0.48 -32.02
C TYR A 36 -2.50 0.22 -31.70
N PHE A 37 -3.27 0.53 -32.74
CA PHE A 37 -4.61 1.03 -32.55
C PHE A 37 -5.57 0.54 -33.65
N TYR A 38 -6.82 0.37 -33.25
CA TYR A 38 -7.96 0.15 -34.14
C TYR A 38 -8.94 1.31 -34.00
N THR A 39 -9.51 1.76 -35.11
CA THR A 39 -10.59 2.76 -35.10
C THR A 39 -11.50 2.62 -36.32
N ASP A 40 -12.78 2.87 -36.13
CA ASP A 40 -13.77 3.03 -37.20
C ASP A 40 -13.83 4.47 -37.77
N GLY A 41 -13.04 5.37 -37.20
CA GLY A 41 -12.85 6.71 -37.70
C GLY A 41 -11.77 6.81 -38.79
N ARG A 42 -11.73 7.92 -39.50
CA ARG A 42 -10.73 8.17 -40.53
C ARG A 42 -9.47 8.78 -39.88
N VAL A 43 -8.35 8.07 -39.98
CA VAL A 43 -7.05 8.58 -39.49
C VAL A 43 -6.45 9.57 -40.49
N LYS A 44 -6.02 10.72 -40.01
CA LYS A 44 -5.36 11.77 -40.78
C LYS A 44 -4.01 12.09 -40.14
N LYS A 45 -2.92 11.80 -40.88
CA LYS A 45 -1.59 12.22 -40.49
C LYS A 45 -1.47 13.73 -40.62
N ILE A 46 -0.83 14.37 -39.66
CA ILE A 46 -0.45 15.77 -39.66
C ILE A 46 1.08 15.89 -39.47
N GLN A 47 1.60 17.11 -39.68
CA GLN A 47 2.97 17.35 -39.35
C GLN A 47 3.21 17.13 -37.86
N ASP A 48 4.28 16.46 -37.54
CA ASP A 48 4.71 16.19 -36.16
C ASP A 48 4.85 17.50 -35.37
N LYS A 49 4.21 17.57 -34.22
CA LYS A 49 4.19 18.77 -33.39
C LYS A 49 4.36 18.42 -31.92
N LEU A 50 5.35 19.06 -31.26
CA LEU A 50 5.42 19.10 -29.80
C LEU A 50 4.38 20.12 -29.29
N VAL A 51 3.52 19.65 -28.39
CA VAL A 51 2.57 20.50 -27.63
C VAL A 51 3.19 20.74 -26.29
N GLU A 52 3.60 21.99 -26.04
CA GLU A 52 4.29 22.38 -24.82
C GLU A 52 3.32 22.99 -23.82
N ASP A 53 3.72 23.00 -22.56
CA ASP A 53 3.03 23.68 -21.46
C ASP A 53 1.59 23.21 -21.18
N LEU A 54 1.30 21.94 -21.40
CA LEU A 54 0.03 21.37 -20.91
C LEU A 54 -0.04 21.50 -19.38
N TYR A 55 -1.13 22.11 -18.90
CA TYR A 55 -1.30 22.33 -17.47
C TYR A 55 -1.98 21.17 -16.79
N TYR A 56 -1.35 20.64 -15.73
CA TYR A 56 -1.85 19.57 -14.90
C TYR A 56 -2.35 20.14 -13.56
N ALA A 57 -3.65 20.34 -13.45
CA ALA A 57 -4.26 20.99 -12.30
C ALA A 57 -4.05 20.22 -10.98
N TYR A 58 -4.08 18.88 -11.05
CA TYR A 58 -3.87 18.02 -9.88
C TYR A 58 -2.44 18.18 -9.32
N ASP A 59 -1.44 18.09 -10.19
CA ASP A 59 -0.04 18.27 -9.77
C ASP A 59 0.23 19.70 -9.23
N ALA A 60 -0.45 20.69 -9.81
CA ALA A 60 -0.35 22.07 -9.33
C ALA A 60 -0.89 22.26 -7.91
N CYS A 61 -1.94 21.54 -7.52
CA CYS A 61 -2.50 21.59 -6.17
C CYS A 61 -1.53 21.05 -5.10
N ASP A 62 -0.69 20.09 -5.48
CA ASP A 62 0.32 19.50 -4.59
C ASP A 62 1.67 20.24 -4.65
N GLY A 63 1.79 21.34 -5.42
CA GLY A 63 3.06 22.03 -5.64
C GLY A 63 4.08 21.22 -6.46
N ARG A 64 3.62 20.26 -7.26
CA ARG A 64 4.43 19.43 -8.17
C ARG A 64 4.66 20.17 -9.50
N ILE A 65 5.38 19.52 -10.43
CA ILE A 65 5.57 20.03 -11.78
C ILE A 65 4.21 20.09 -12.49
N LYS A 66 3.69 21.30 -12.65
CA LYS A 66 2.34 21.57 -13.15
C LYS A 66 2.22 21.69 -14.66
N LYS A 67 3.31 21.57 -15.39
CA LYS A 67 3.32 21.66 -16.84
C LYS A 67 4.10 20.51 -17.45
N GLY A 68 3.64 20.02 -18.59
CA GLY A 68 4.29 18.96 -19.32
C GLY A 68 4.11 19.09 -20.83
N ASN A 69 4.83 18.24 -21.56
CA ASN A 69 4.83 18.23 -23.01
C ASN A 69 4.23 16.92 -23.52
N THR A 70 3.59 16.98 -24.68
CA THR A 70 3.12 15.82 -25.43
C THR A 70 3.38 16.00 -26.91
N PHE A 71 3.29 14.90 -27.65
CA PHE A 71 3.52 14.91 -29.08
C PHE A 71 2.22 14.58 -29.82
N VAL A 72 1.95 15.24 -30.94
CA VAL A 72 0.82 14.95 -31.82
C VAL A 72 1.30 14.81 -33.25
N ASN A 73 0.83 13.76 -33.97
CA ASN A 73 1.17 13.50 -35.36
C ASN A 73 -0.01 13.05 -36.22
N HIS A 74 -1.19 12.92 -35.59
CA HIS A 74 -2.40 12.55 -36.30
C HIS A 74 -3.65 12.97 -35.53
N TYR A 75 -4.78 12.91 -36.21
CA TYR A 75 -6.10 12.95 -35.60
C TYR A 75 -7.03 11.90 -36.24
N ILE A 76 -8.03 11.54 -35.49
CA ILE A 76 -9.11 10.66 -35.93
C ILE A 76 -10.35 11.49 -36.14
N GLU A 77 -10.99 11.36 -37.29
CA GLU A 77 -12.23 12.11 -37.60
C GLU A 77 -13.38 11.21 -37.99
N LYS A 78 -14.58 11.60 -37.62
CA LYS A 78 -15.83 11.02 -38.07
C LYS A 78 -16.82 12.13 -38.32
N GLN A 79 -17.54 12.02 -39.40
CA GLN A 79 -18.58 13.00 -39.76
C GLN A 79 -19.81 12.76 -38.92
N VAL A 80 -20.36 13.80 -38.33
CA VAL A 80 -21.63 13.80 -37.60
C VAL A 80 -22.56 14.74 -38.34
N LEU A 81 -23.71 14.24 -38.73
CA LEU A 81 -24.76 15.05 -39.38
C LEU A 81 -25.46 15.92 -38.32
N PRO A 82 -25.98 17.10 -38.69
CA PRO A 82 -26.76 17.92 -37.80
C PRO A 82 -27.91 17.13 -37.15
N GLN A 83 -28.15 17.33 -35.86
CA GLN A 83 -29.17 16.68 -35.06
C GLN A 83 -29.07 15.14 -34.97
N THR A 84 -27.90 14.56 -35.28
CA THR A 84 -27.61 13.13 -35.13
C THR A 84 -26.48 12.89 -34.13
N CYS A 85 -26.42 11.67 -33.58
CA CYS A 85 -25.30 11.17 -32.80
C CYS A 85 -24.44 10.25 -33.66
N ALA A 86 -23.13 10.33 -33.51
CA ALA A 86 -22.20 9.36 -34.07
C ALA A 86 -21.29 8.79 -32.96
N ARG A 87 -21.06 7.47 -33.05
CA ARG A 87 -20.11 6.76 -32.20
C ARG A 87 -18.78 6.67 -32.93
N VAL A 88 -17.67 6.87 -32.22
CA VAL A 88 -16.32 6.62 -32.72
C VAL A 88 -15.70 5.55 -31.79
N GLU A 89 -15.19 4.50 -32.40
CA GLU A 89 -14.44 3.47 -31.67
C GLU A 89 -12.94 3.71 -31.82
N ILE A 90 -12.22 3.65 -30.71
CA ILE A 90 -10.75 3.69 -30.67
C ILE A 90 -10.28 2.70 -29.62
N VAL A 91 -9.48 1.73 -30.03
CA VAL A 91 -8.83 0.75 -29.15
C VAL A 91 -7.33 0.92 -29.30
N TYR A 92 -6.63 1.08 -28.19
CA TYR A 92 -5.17 1.06 -28.15
C TYR A 92 -4.69 -0.21 -27.48
N SER A 93 -3.60 -0.81 -28.00
CA SER A 93 -3.02 -2.04 -27.47
C SER A 93 -1.51 -2.05 -27.65
N MET A 94 -0.80 -2.71 -26.73
CA MET A 94 0.63 -3.01 -26.87
C MET A 94 0.89 -4.16 -27.85
N GLU A 95 -0.15 -4.93 -28.20
CA GLU A 95 -0.12 -6.01 -29.17
C GLU A 95 -1.05 -5.69 -30.34
N GLU A 96 -0.78 -6.27 -31.51
CA GLU A 96 -1.65 -6.08 -32.66
C GLU A 96 -3.02 -6.72 -32.39
N THR A 97 -4.08 -5.89 -32.37
CA THR A 97 -5.45 -6.34 -32.15
C THR A 97 -6.38 -5.81 -33.21
N LYS A 98 -7.46 -6.58 -33.47
CA LYS A 98 -8.61 -6.17 -34.31
C LYS A 98 -9.90 -6.14 -33.49
N ASP A 99 -9.81 -6.27 -32.16
CA ASP A 99 -10.96 -6.30 -31.29
C ASP A 99 -11.70 -4.97 -31.34
N SER A 100 -13.01 -5.01 -31.38
CA SER A 100 -13.85 -3.83 -31.28
C SER A 100 -13.84 -3.29 -29.83
N ALA A 101 -14.10 -2.00 -29.68
CA ALA A 101 -14.22 -1.40 -28.34
C ALA A 101 -15.32 -2.08 -27.51
N ASP A 102 -16.42 -2.50 -28.14
CA ASP A 102 -17.50 -3.25 -27.47
C ASP A 102 -17.04 -4.60 -26.95
N GLN A 103 -16.20 -5.31 -27.71
CA GLN A 103 -15.64 -6.58 -27.26
C GLN A 103 -14.72 -6.39 -26.06
N VAL A 104 -13.76 -5.46 -26.15
CA VAL A 104 -12.83 -5.15 -25.05
C VAL A 104 -13.57 -4.73 -23.79
N ILE A 105 -14.61 -3.88 -23.91
CA ILE A 105 -15.42 -3.43 -22.78
C ILE A 105 -16.20 -4.60 -22.16
N ARG A 106 -16.79 -5.48 -22.98
CA ARG A 106 -17.51 -6.65 -22.47
C ARG A 106 -16.59 -7.59 -21.71
N GLU A 107 -15.44 -7.95 -22.28
CA GLU A 107 -14.47 -8.84 -21.66
C GLU A 107 -13.93 -8.26 -20.34
N ALA A 108 -13.57 -6.97 -20.31
CA ALA A 108 -13.12 -6.29 -19.10
C ALA A 108 -14.24 -6.21 -18.04
N THR A 109 -15.50 -6.02 -18.45
CA THR A 109 -16.64 -5.97 -17.54
C THR A 109 -16.93 -7.35 -16.94
N GLU A 110 -16.90 -8.40 -17.77
CA GLU A 110 -17.09 -9.78 -17.33
C GLU A 110 -15.95 -10.23 -16.40
N TYR A 111 -14.70 -9.95 -16.77
CA TYR A 111 -13.55 -10.23 -15.91
C TYR A 111 -13.70 -9.60 -14.52
N ARG A 112 -14.01 -8.29 -14.44
CA ARG A 112 -14.20 -7.58 -13.17
C ARG A 112 -15.38 -8.11 -12.37
N LYS A 113 -16.47 -8.52 -13.05
CA LYS A 113 -17.60 -9.17 -12.39
C LYS A 113 -17.18 -10.50 -11.79
N ASN A 114 -16.45 -11.33 -12.53
CA ASN A 114 -15.98 -12.63 -12.07
C ASN A 114 -15.04 -12.50 -10.87
N LEU A 115 -14.17 -11.47 -10.84
CA LEU A 115 -13.35 -11.17 -9.66
C LEU A 115 -14.18 -10.86 -8.43
N ALA A 116 -15.20 -9.99 -8.58
CA ALA A 116 -16.07 -9.63 -7.46
C ALA A 116 -16.85 -10.85 -6.94
N ASP A 117 -17.40 -11.66 -7.84
CA ASP A 117 -18.16 -12.88 -7.50
C ASP A 117 -17.26 -13.93 -6.83
N ALA A 118 -16.01 -14.10 -7.30
CA ALA A 118 -15.04 -15.03 -6.74
C ALA A 118 -14.57 -14.65 -5.32
N SER A 119 -14.56 -13.37 -4.98
CA SER A 119 -14.19 -12.87 -3.66
C SER A 119 -15.16 -13.35 -2.55
N LYS A 120 -16.42 -13.59 -2.91
CA LYS A 120 -17.54 -13.91 -2.02
C LYS A 120 -17.90 -12.81 -1.03
N LEU A 121 -17.42 -11.59 -1.25
CA LEU A 121 -17.85 -10.41 -0.50
C LEU A 121 -19.19 -9.90 -1.06
N GLU A 122 -20.13 -9.59 -0.18
CA GLU A 122 -21.49 -9.24 -0.57
C GLU A 122 -21.73 -7.72 -0.61
N HIS A 123 -21.02 -6.97 0.22
CA HIS A 123 -21.18 -5.51 0.29
C HIS A 123 -20.75 -4.84 -1.03
N GLU A 124 -21.57 -3.95 -1.57
CA GLU A 124 -21.33 -3.33 -2.89
C GLU A 124 -20.03 -2.51 -2.95
N ALA A 125 -19.69 -1.79 -1.87
CA ALA A 125 -18.40 -1.08 -1.81
C ALA A 125 -17.22 -2.06 -1.77
N ALA A 126 -17.34 -3.19 -1.08
CA ALA A 126 -16.32 -4.25 -1.11
C ALA A 126 -16.14 -4.82 -2.52
N LYS A 127 -17.22 -5.13 -3.24
CA LYS A 127 -17.16 -5.58 -4.65
C LYS A 127 -16.49 -4.54 -5.56
N MET A 128 -16.70 -3.25 -5.30
CA MET A 128 -16.01 -2.19 -6.02
C MET A 128 -14.51 -2.20 -5.72
N LEU A 129 -14.14 -2.28 -4.44
CA LEU A 129 -12.74 -2.34 -4.00
C LEU A 129 -12.01 -3.60 -4.47
N VAL A 130 -12.69 -4.75 -4.61
CA VAL A 130 -12.14 -5.97 -5.23
C VAL A 130 -11.67 -5.70 -6.66
N LYS A 131 -12.49 -5.00 -7.45
CA LYS A 131 -12.16 -4.62 -8.84
C LYS A 131 -11.00 -3.63 -8.88
N SER A 132 -10.88 -2.81 -7.85
CA SER A 132 -9.81 -1.81 -7.71
C SER A 132 -8.51 -2.43 -7.25
N ALA A 133 -8.57 -3.40 -6.34
CA ALA A 133 -7.43 -4.16 -5.84
C ALA A 133 -6.66 -4.89 -6.96
N ASP A 134 -7.37 -5.47 -7.91
CA ASP A 134 -6.77 -6.16 -9.06
C ASP A 134 -5.91 -5.25 -9.94
N GLN A 135 -6.22 -3.95 -9.99
CA GLN A 135 -5.46 -2.97 -10.78
C GLN A 135 -4.04 -2.73 -10.25
N PHE A 136 -3.77 -3.08 -9.01
CA PHE A 136 -2.43 -2.99 -8.43
C PHE A 136 -1.59 -4.24 -8.65
N VAL A 137 -2.22 -5.38 -8.98
CA VAL A 137 -1.50 -6.63 -9.24
C VAL A 137 -0.88 -6.58 -10.63
N ALA A 138 0.42 -6.67 -10.71
CA ALA A 138 1.19 -6.57 -11.96
C ALA A 138 2.09 -7.78 -12.15
N GLU A 139 2.42 -8.07 -13.42
CA GLU A 139 3.46 -9.03 -13.77
C GLU A 139 4.83 -8.40 -13.61
N ARG A 140 5.74 -9.14 -13.00
CA ARG A 140 7.13 -8.76 -12.83
C ARG A 140 8.02 -9.58 -13.77
N LYS A 141 8.53 -8.93 -14.82
CA LYS A 141 9.33 -9.62 -15.85
C LYS A 141 10.63 -10.21 -15.31
N SER A 142 11.28 -9.52 -14.37
CA SER A 142 12.56 -9.96 -13.78
C SER A 142 12.44 -11.27 -13.00
N THR A 143 11.27 -11.62 -12.49
CA THR A 143 11.02 -12.84 -11.71
C THR A 143 10.10 -13.83 -12.42
N GLY A 144 9.40 -13.40 -13.47
CA GLY A 144 8.33 -14.18 -14.10
C GLY A 144 7.11 -14.38 -13.20
N GLY A 145 7.03 -13.65 -12.08
CA GLY A 145 5.95 -13.73 -11.09
C GLY A 145 5.10 -12.48 -11.03
N LYS A 146 4.33 -12.36 -9.96
CA LYS A 146 3.46 -11.22 -9.68
C LYS A 146 4.06 -10.33 -8.60
N THR A 147 3.63 -9.06 -8.61
CA THR A 147 3.89 -8.09 -7.55
C THR A 147 2.67 -7.17 -7.36
N ILE A 148 2.70 -6.30 -6.34
CA ILE A 148 1.73 -5.23 -6.14
C ILE A 148 2.41 -3.89 -6.32
N LEU A 149 1.87 -3.05 -7.22
CA LEU A 149 2.27 -1.66 -7.35
C LEU A 149 1.66 -0.87 -6.17
N ALA A 150 2.49 -0.12 -5.46
CA ALA A 150 2.07 0.51 -4.21
C ALA A 150 1.01 1.61 -4.42
N GLY A 151 1.12 2.39 -5.49
CA GLY A 151 0.13 3.44 -5.75
C GLY A 151 0.33 4.24 -7.02
N PHE A 152 -0.78 4.68 -7.59
CA PHE A 152 -0.80 5.47 -8.81
C PHE A 152 -0.94 6.96 -8.51
N PRO A 153 -0.16 7.83 -9.21
CA PRO A 153 0.75 7.53 -10.33
C PRO A 153 2.22 7.39 -9.89
N PHE A 154 2.55 7.48 -8.57
CA PHE A 154 3.91 7.79 -8.14
C PHE A 154 4.76 6.59 -7.78
N PHE A 155 4.16 5.50 -7.26
CA PHE A 155 4.92 4.39 -6.70
C PHE A 155 4.93 3.17 -7.62
N GLU A 156 6.04 2.47 -7.59
CA GLU A 156 6.24 1.15 -8.17
C GLU A 156 5.97 0.07 -7.11
N ASP A 157 6.65 -1.08 -7.17
CA ASP A 157 6.53 -2.06 -6.11
C ASP A 157 7.48 -1.76 -4.94
N TRP A 158 6.87 -1.67 -3.78
CA TRP A 158 7.55 -1.49 -2.50
C TRP A 158 7.21 -2.67 -1.59
N GLY A 159 8.24 -3.28 -0.97
CA GLY A 159 8.05 -4.50 -0.19
C GLY A 159 7.11 -4.33 0.99
N ARG A 160 7.25 -3.26 1.76
CA ARG A 160 6.34 -2.91 2.86
C ARG A 160 4.91 -2.80 2.38
N ASP A 161 4.69 -1.99 1.37
CA ASP A 161 3.37 -1.71 0.79
C ASP A 161 2.74 -3.00 0.25
N THR A 162 3.54 -3.81 -0.46
CA THR A 162 3.10 -5.11 -0.96
C THR A 162 2.67 -6.03 0.18
N MET A 163 3.45 -6.16 1.25
CA MET A 163 3.11 -7.07 2.37
C MET A 163 1.86 -6.61 3.13
N ILE A 164 1.64 -5.31 3.29
CA ILE A 164 0.42 -4.76 3.90
C ILE A 164 -0.77 -4.96 2.96
N ALA A 165 -0.64 -4.56 1.71
CA ALA A 165 -1.73 -4.62 0.73
C ALA A 165 -2.16 -6.05 0.39
N LEU A 166 -1.23 -7.03 0.40
CA LEU A 166 -1.46 -8.41 0.02
C LEU A 166 -2.61 -9.05 0.79
N ALA A 167 -2.70 -8.76 2.10
CA ALA A 167 -3.75 -9.31 2.96
C ALA A 167 -5.15 -8.98 2.42
N GLY A 168 -5.42 -7.73 2.09
CA GLY A 168 -6.72 -7.32 1.57
C GLY A 168 -6.84 -7.51 0.05
N CYS A 169 -5.85 -7.05 -0.71
CA CYS A 169 -5.93 -7.07 -2.17
C CYS A 169 -5.97 -8.49 -2.77
N CYS A 170 -5.33 -9.47 -2.10
CA CYS A 170 -5.24 -10.82 -2.64
C CYS A 170 -5.84 -11.89 -1.72
N ILE A 171 -5.65 -11.84 -0.39
CA ILE A 171 -6.17 -12.89 0.52
C ILE A 171 -7.67 -12.69 0.73
N SER A 172 -8.12 -11.49 1.13
CA SER A 172 -9.56 -11.21 1.33
C SER A 172 -10.37 -11.32 0.03
N THR A 173 -9.75 -11.07 -1.11
CA THR A 173 -10.36 -11.24 -2.44
C THR A 173 -10.24 -12.66 -3.00
N ARG A 174 -9.62 -13.59 -2.25
CA ARG A 174 -9.43 -15.01 -2.59
C ARG A 174 -8.58 -15.26 -3.85
N GLN A 175 -7.72 -14.32 -4.21
CA GLN A 175 -6.77 -14.48 -5.33
C GLN A 175 -5.51 -15.24 -4.88
N PHE A 176 -5.68 -16.47 -4.42
CA PHE A 176 -4.64 -17.24 -3.71
C PHE A 176 -3.41 -17.58 -4.58
N GLU A 177 -3.59 -17.75 -5.89
CA GLU A 177 -2.45 -17.97 -6.78
C GLU A 177 -1.59 -16.71 -6.92
N ASN A 178 -2.21 -15.52 -6.92
CA ASN A 178 -1.45 -14.26 -6.87
C ASN A 178 -0.68 -14.14 -5.55
N VAL A 179 -1.28 -14.52 -4.40
CA VAL A 179 -0.60 -14.54 -3.10
C VAL A 179 0.67 -15.39 -3.17
N LYS A 180 0.56 -16.64 -3.63
CA LYS A 180 1.72 -17.55 -3.75
C LYS A 180 2.78 -16.99 -4.69
N SER A 181 2.39 -16.45 -5.84
CA SER A 181 3.31 -15.86 -6.80
C SER A 181 4.08 -14.67 -6.23
N ILE A 182 3.39 -13.77 -5.51
CA ILE A 182 3.99 -12.59 -4.89
C ILE A 182 4.96 -13.01 -3.76
N LEU A 183 4.53 -13.88 -2.85
CA LEU A 183 5.38 -14.34 -1.76
C LEU A 183 6.62 -15.08 -2.25
N ARG A 184 6.51 -15.92 -3.31
CA ARG A 184 7.67 -16.53 -3.98
C ARG A 184 8.61 -15.50 -4.56
N THR A 185 8.07 -14.48 -5.23
CA THR A 185 8.88 -13.39 -5.77
C THR A 185 9.74 -12.74 -4.68
N PHE A 186 9.13 -12.36 -3.56
CA PHE A 186 9.86 -11.71 -2.46
C PHE A 186 10.79 -12.68 -1.74
N SER A 187 10.43 -13.95 -1.57
CA SER A 187 11.26 -14.95 -0.88
C SER A 187 12.61 -15.18 -1.57
N VAL A 188 12.64 -15.15 -2.90
CA VAL A 188 13.89 -15.30 -3.70
C VAL A 188 14.85 -14.12 -3.50
N TYR A 189 14.32 -12.95 -3.17
CA TYR A 189 15.11 -11.74 -2.95
C TYR A 189 15.34 -11.42 -1.47
N CYS A 190 14.96 -12.30 -0.55
CA CYS A 190 15.33 -12.15 0.85
C CYS A 190 16.85 -12.16 0.99
N LYS A 191 17.42 -11.14 1.63
CA LYS A 191 18.85 -11.01 1.82
C LYS A 191 19.16 -10.57 3.25
N ASP A 192 20.01 -11.35 3.93
CA ASP A 192 20.36 -11.10 5.32
C ASP A 192 19.12 -10.95 6.24
N GLY A 193 18.05 -11.72 5.95
CA GLY A 193 16.76 -11.67 6.66
C GLY A 193 15.88 -10.46 6.34
N LEU A 194 16.26 -9.63 5.38
CA LEU A 194 15.48 -8.47 4.95
C LEU A 194 14.81 -8.69 3.60
N MET A 195 13.55 -8.32 3.51
CA MET A 195 12.83 -8.20 2.24
C MET A 195 13.22 -6.90 1.54
N PRO A 196 13.28 -6.89 0.18
CA PRO A 196 13.49 -5.63 -0.53
C PRO A 196 12.38 -4.63 -0.22
N ASN A 197 12.73 -3.40 0.11
CA ASN A 197 11.77 -2.32 0.30
C ASN A 197 11.46 -1.61 -1.02
N LEU A 198 12.43 -0.89 -1.60
CA LEU A 198 12.30 -0.46 -2.99
C LEU A 198 12.80 -1.60 -3.89
N PHE A 199 11.92 -2.09 -4.75
CA PHE A 199 12.20 -3.25 -5.60
C PHE A 199 12.03 -2.88 -7.09
N PRO A 200 12.93 -2.05 -7.67
CA PRO A 200 12.78 -1.53 -9.01
C PRO A 200 12.88 -2.66 -10.05
N GLU A 201 12.08 -2.55 -11.10
CA GLU A 201 12.20 -3.42 -12.27
C GLU A 201 13.42 -3.03 -13.11
N GLY A 202 14.10 -4.01 -13.71
CA GLY A 202 15.22 -3.80 -14.62
C GLY A 202 16.59 -3.89 -13.96
N LYS A 203 17.49 -2.91 -14.20
CA LYS A 203 18.91 -2.97 -13.84
C LYS A 203 19.26 -2.45 -12.45
N ASN A 204 18.32 -1.83 -11.77
CA ASN A 204 18.57 -1.25 -10.46
C ASN A 204 18.54 -2.32 -9.36
N GLU A 205 19.48 -2.25 -8.43
CA GLU A 205 19.55 -3.15 -7.28
C GLU A 205 18.41 -2.88 -6.28
N PRO A 206 17.81 -3.93 -5.70
CA PRO A 206 16.84 -3.78 -4.61
C PRO A 206 17.46 -3.08 -3.41
N ARG A 207 16.64 -2.27 -2.69
CA ARG A 207 17.03 -1.63 -1.44
C ARG A 207 16.38 -2.34 -0.26
N TYR A 208 17.15 -2.58 0.80
CA TYR A 208 16.74 -3.37 1.98
C TYR A 208 16.57 -2.53 3.24
N ASN A 209 16.22 -1.26 3.10
CA ASN A 209 16.10 -0.28 4.18
C ASN A 209 14.72 -0.33 4.87
N THR A 210 14.34 -1.49 5.40
CA THR A 210 13.04 -1.64 6.08
C THR A 210 13.10 -2.68 7.19
N ALA A 211 12.52 -2.36 8.35
CA ALA A 211 12.43 -3.26 9.49
C ALA A 211 11.07 -3.99 9.59
N ASP A 212 10.09 -3.58 8.83
CA ASP A 212 8.72 -4.08 8.87
C ASP A 212 8.41 -5.14 7.81
N ALA A 213 8.87 -4.95 6.56
CA ALA A 213 8.49 -5.81 5.43
C ALA A 213 8.77 -7.31 5.67
N SER A 214 9.89 -7.66 6.30
CA SER A 214 10.24 -9.06 6.59
C SER A 214 9.32 -9.69 7.65
N LEU A 215 8.96 -8.94 8.69
CA LEU A 215 8.05 -9.41 9.71
C LEU A 215 6.62 -9.52 9.16
N LEU A 216 6.23 -8.59 8.30
CA LEU A 216 4.95 -8.61 7.59
C LEU A 216 4.88 -9.71 6.54
N PHE A 217 6.00 -10.14 5.95
CA PHE A 217 6.05 -11.34 5.11
C PHE A 217 5.62 -12.60 5.89
N ILE A 218 6.14 -12.78 7.12
CA ILE A 218 5.73 -13.88 8.01
C ILE A 218 4.22 -13.81 8.30
N GLN A 219 3.71 -12.61 8.60
CA GLN A 219 2.28 -12.38 8.80
C GLN A 219 1.46 -12.72 7.55
N ALA A 220 1.91 -12.35 6.36
CA ALA A 220 1.22 -12.63 5.11
C ALA A 220 1.13 -14.14 4.82
N VAL A 221 2.20 -14.89 5.06
CA VAL A 221 2.20 -16.36 4.97
C VAL A 221 1.20 -16.97 5.96
N TYR A 222 1.15 -16.44 7.18
CA TYR A 222 0.21 -16.92 8.20
C TYR A 222 -1.24 -16.64 7.84
N LEU A 223 -1.57 -15.42 7.40
CA LEU A 223 -2.93 -15.06 6.96
C LEU A 223 -3.39 -15.91 5.77
N TYR A 224 -2.48 -16.20 4.84
CA TYR A 224 -2.75 -17.13 3.75
C TYR A 224 -3.06 -18.54 4.28
N TYR A 225 -2.25 -19.04 5.22
CA TYR A 225 -2.47 -20.35 5.85
C TYR A 225 -3.80 -20.38 6.61
N GLU A 226 -4.12 -19.38 7.42
CA GLU A 226 -5.41 -19.33 8.13
C GLU A 226 -6.60 -19.47 7.16
N LYS A 227 -6.49 -18.90 5.96
CA LYS A 227 -7.56 -18.88 4.97
C LYS A 227 -7.66 -20.15 4.14
N THR A 228 -6.54 -20.84 3.89
CA THR A 228 -6.45 -21.93 2.92
C THR A 228 -6.12 -23.28 3.54
N GLN A 229 -5.49 -23.31 4.72
CA GLN A 229 -4.90 -24.47 5.36
C GLN A 229 -3.82 -25.17 4.49
N ASP A 230 -3.23 -24.44 3.53
CA ASP A 230 -2.17 -24.96 2.64
C ASP A 230 -0.82 -25.02 3.35
N ILE A 231 -0.63 -26.07 4.17
CA ILE A 231 0.62 -26.30 4.90
C ILE A 231 1.80 -26.59 3.95
N SER A 232 1.54 -27.05 2.73
CA SER A 232 2.59 -27.31 1.76
C SER A 232 3.27 -26.02 1.32
N PHE A 233 2.51 -24.95 1.13
CA PHE A 233 3.05 -23.62 0.82
C PHE A 233 3.78 -23.00 2.03
N VAL A 234 3.27 -23.22 3.25
CA VAL A 234 3.99 -22.81 4.47
C VAL A 234 5.36 -23.50 4.53
N ALA A 235 5.42 -24.82 4.26
CA ALA A 235 6.67 -25.56 4.24
C ALA A 235 7.66 -25.03 3.17
N GLU A 236 7.16 -24.59 2.02
CA GLU A 236 7.95 -23.93 0.97
C GLU A 236 8.58 -22.62 1.49
N MET A 237 7.84 -21.79 2.23
CA MET A 237 8.31 -20.51 2.76
C MET A 237 9.11 -20.64 4.07
N TRP A 238 9.10 -21.80 4.71
CA TRP A 238 9.61 -22.00 6.07
C TRP A 238 11.09 -21.61 6.23
N THR A 239 11.93 -21.97 5.26
CA THR A 239 13.37 -21.67 5.32
C THR A 239 13.63 -20.17 5.37
N VAL A 240 12.91 -19.40 4.55
CA VAL A 240 13.04 -17.94 4.51
C VAL A 240 12.51 -17.31 5.79
N MET A 241 11.38 -17.80 6.33
CA MET A 241 10.84 -17.32 7.60
C MET A 241 11.83 -17.56 8.75
N LYS A 242 12.51 -18.70 8.79
CA LYS A 242 13.58 -18.99 9.79
C LYS A 242 14.80 -18.09 9.60
N GLU A 243 15.21 -17.81 8.38
CA GLU A 243 16.28 -16.86 8.07
C GLU A 243 15.98 -15.47 8.62
N ILE A 244 14.76 -14.96 8.39
CA ILE A 244 14.30 -13.67 8.92
C ILE A 244 14.46 -13.64 10.45
N ILE A 245 13.88 -14.59 11.17
CA ILE A 245 13.97 -14.65 12.64
C ILE A 245 15.43 -14.71 13.12
N THR A 246 16.24 -15.54 12.45
CA THR A 246 17.66 -15.70 12.82
C THR A 246 18.44 -14.41 12.63
N CYS A 247 18.24 -13.70 11.54
CA CYS A 247 18.92 -12.44 11.27
C CYS A 247 18.46 -11.32 12.22
N TYR A 248 17.18 -11.22 12.53
CA TYR A 248 16.67 -10.26 13.52
C TYR A 248 17.24 -10.51 14.91
N ARG A 249 17.40 -11.78 15.31
CA ARG A 249 18.04 -12.14 16.60
C ARG A 249 19.51 -11.80 16.66
N LYS A 250 20.25 -11.97 15.56
CA LYS A 250 21.71 -11.73 15.51
C LYS A 250 22.09 -10.29 15.20
N GLY A 251 21.17 -9.52 14.69
CA GLY A 251 21.40 -8.23 14.07
C GLY A 251 21.66 -8.32 12.58
N THR A 252 21.14 -7.38 11.82
CA THR A 252 21.27 -7.28 10.36
C THR A 252 21.55 -5.82 9.94
N LEU A 253 21.35 -5.49 8.66
CA LEU A 253 21.65 -4.16 8.13
C LEU A 253 20.87 -3.04 8.83
N HIS A 254 21.28 -1.80 8.65
CA HIS A 254 20.61 -0.59 9.15
C HIS A 254 20.39 -0.53 10.65
N GLY A 255 21.21 -1.23 11.44
CA GLY A 255 21.04 -1.30 12.88
C GLY A 255 19.72 -1.96 13.30
N ILE A 256 19.24 -2.92 12.53
CA ILE A 256 18.06 -3.72 12.89
C ILE A 256 18.54 -4.96 13.65
N GLY A 257 18.01 -5.20 14.84
CA GLY A 257 18.37 -6.39 15.61
C GLY A 257 17.69 -6.46 16.98
N MET A 258 17.83 -7.61 17.61
CA MET A 258 17.26 -7.87 18.92
C MET A 258 18.23 -7.41 20.03
N ASP A 259 17.70 -6.75 21.03
CA ASP A 259 18.43 -6.36 22.24
C ASP A 259 18.30 -7.41 23.35
N GLU A 260 19.04 -7.23 24.46
CA GLU A 260 19.04 -8.16 25.59
C GLU A 260 17.66 -8.39 26.21
N ASP A 261 16.75 -7.42 26.12
CA ASP A 261 15.36 -7.55 26.59
C ASP A 261 14.43 -8.30 25.63
N GLY A 262 14.95 -8.75 24.48
CA GLY A 262 14.20 -9.46 23.46
C GLY A 262 13.49 -8.56 22.44
N LEU A 263 13.45 -7.25 22.67
CA LEU A 263 12.82 -6.28 21.76
C LEU A 263 13.76 -5.95 20.59
N ILE A 264 13.15 -5.62 19.44
CA ILE A 264 13.87 -5.18 18.25
C ILE A 264 14.13 -3.68 18.33
N TYR A 265 15.40 -3.31 18.14
CA TYR A 265 15.80 -1.94 17.81
C TYR A 265 16.03 -1.82 16.31
N ALA A 266 15.84 -0.62 15.74
CA ALA A 266 15.95 -0.37 14.33
C ALA A 266 16.38 1.07 14.02
N GLY A 267 17.23 1.22 13.01
CA GLY A 267 17.71 2.52 12.52
C GLY A 267 18.92 3.06 13.27
N LYS A 268 19.78 3.75 12.54
CA LYS A 268 20.94 4.49 13.06
C LYS A 268 21.32 5.62 12.09
N GLY A 269 21.88 6.70 12.64
CA GLY A 269 22.34 7.83 11.82
C GLY A 269 21.20 8.44 10.99
N PHE A 270 21.24 8.32 9.68
CA PHE A 270 20.23 8.83 8.76
C PHE A 270 19.32 7.72 8.20
N ASP A 271 19.42 6.49 8.72
CA ASP A 271 18.55 5.39 8.27
C ASP A 271 17.11 5.66 8.68
N GLN A 272 16.16 5.47 7.74
CA GLN A 272 14.74 5.50 7.97
C GLN A 272 14.18 4.15 7.56
N VAL A 273 13.84 3.30 8.54
CA VAL A 273 13.54 1.88 8.34
C VAL A 273 12.13 1.46 8.78
N THR A 274 11.34 2.41 9.28
CA THR A 274 9.90 2.21 9.54
C THR A 274 9.09 2.79 8.39
N TRP A 275 7.77 2.62 8.42
CA TRP A 275 6.91 3.20 7.38
C TRP A 275 6.87 4.75 7.40
N MET A 276 7.25 5.36 8.53
CA MET A 276 7.43 6.82 8.62
C MET A 276 8.87 7.19 8.22
N ASP A 277 9.20 7.03 6.95
CA ASP A 277 10.57 6.97 6.43
C ASP A 277 11.04 8.18 5.62
N VAL A 278 10.36 9.31 5.70
CA VAL A 278 10.77 10.52 4.97
C VAL A 278 12.14 11.01 5.44
N ARG A 279 13.00 11.30 4.47
CA ARG A 279 14.29 11.93 4.66
C ARG A 279 14.50 13.03 3.62
N ILE A 280 14.92 14.21 4.06
CA ILE A 280 15.21 15.36 3.21
C ILE A 280 16.67 15.77 3.44
N GLY A 281 17.60 15.27 2.63
CA GLY A 281 19.02 15.46 2.87
C GLY A 281 19.43 14.92 4.24
N ASP A 282 19.82 15.83 5.15
CA ASP A 282 20.20 15.51 6.54
C ASP A 282 19.06 15.77 7.56
N ILE A 283 17.86 16.09 7.09
CA ILE A 283 16.68 16.29 7.93
C ILE A 283 15.88 15.01 7.98
N LEU A 284 15.57 14.56 9.18
CA LEU A 284 14.66 13.46 9.47
C LEU A 284 13.41 14.05 10.15
N PRO A 285 12.31 14.26 9.45
CA PRO A 285 11.10 14.86 10.04
C PRO A 285 10.51 14.01 11.17
N THR A 286 10.63 12.70 11.05
CA THR A 286 10.06 11.74 12.00
C THR A 286 11.12 10.67 12.34
N PRO A 287 12.18 11.02 13.10
CA PRO A 287 13.21 10.06 13.46
C PRO A 287 12.64 9.06 14.47
N ARG A 288 12.67 7.76 14.09
CA ARG A 288 12.13 6.67 14.92
C ARG A 288 13.20 5.61 15.22
N HIS A 289 14.42 6.08 15.54
CA HIS A 289 15.53 5.21 15.92
C HIS A 289 15.36 4.70 17.35
N GLY A 290 15.60 3.43 17.54
CA GLY A 290 15.40 2.75 18.81
C GLY A 290 14.47 1.55 18.66
N LYS A 291 13.52 1.38 19.56
CA LYS A 291 12.54 0.28 19.54
C LYS A 291 11.17 0.82 19.15
N PRO A 292 10.78 0.83 17.84
CA PRO A 292 9.47 1.31 17.44
C PRO A 292 8.36 0.35 17.87
N VAL A 293 7.22 0.90 18.25
CA VAL A 293 6.12 0.14 18.85
C VAL A 293 5.53 -0.90 17.90
N GLU A 294 5.28 -0.52 16.64
CA GLU A 294 4.72 -1.44 15.63
C GLU A 294 5.72 -2.51 15.22
N ILE A 295 7.01 -2.19 15.11
CA ILE A 295 8.05 -3.19 14.80
C ILE A 295 8.08 -4.27 15.88
N ASN A 296 7.94 -3.89 17.14
CA ASN A 296 7.91 -4.84 18.24
C ASN A 296 6.59 -5.61 18.34
N ALA A 297 5.48 -5.02 17.89
CA ALA A 297 4.22 -5.74 17.71
C ALA A 297 4.33 -6.79 16.59
N TYR A 298 4.90 -6.44 15.44
CA TYR A 298 5.16 -7.37 14.35
C TYR A 298 6.13 -8.48 14.74
N TRP A 299 7.18 -8.15 15.50
CA TRP A 299 8.17 -9.11 16.00
C TRP A 299 7.52 -10.17 16.90
N TYR A 300 6.76 -9.73 17.91
CA TYR A 300 6.03 -10.65 18.77
C TYR A 300 5.09 -11.55 17.99
N ASN A 301 4.31 -10.95 17.10
CA ASN A 301 3.40 -11.68 16.24
C ASN A 301 4.14 -12.72 15.38
N ALA A 302 5.27 -12.35 14.77
CA ALA A 302 6.08 -13.25 13.96
C ALA A 302 6.59 -14.45 14.80
N LEU A 303 7.05 -14.23 16.02
CA LEU A 303 7.48 -15.32 16.93
C LEU A 303 6.32 -16.28 17.27
N CYS A 304 5.12 -15.74 17.52
CA CYS A 304 3.93 -16.58 17.79
C CYS A 304 3.51 -17.37 16.54
N VAL A 305 3.56 -16.76 15.36
CA VAL A 305 3.33 -17.46 14.08
C VAL A 305 4.34 -18.58 13.88
N MET A 306 5.62 -18.30 14.09
CA MET A 306 6.67 -19.32 13.97
C MET A 306 6.49 -20.46 14.96
N LYS A 307 6.04 -20.18 16.18
CA LYS A 307 5.69 -21.20 17.17
C LYS A 307 4.57 -22.11 16.65
N GLU A 308 3.42 -21.53 16.27
CA GLU A 308 2.24 -22.27 15.84
C GLU A 308 2.50 -23.11 14.58
N LEU A 309 3.06 -22.48 13.53
CA LEU A 309 3.38 -23.18 12.30
C LEU A 309 4.53 -24.19 12.48
N GLY A 310 5.49 -23.88 13.37
CA GLY A 310 6.58 -24.78 13.72
C GLY A 310 6.09 -26.07 14.39
N GLU A 311 5.10 -25.99 15.29
CA GLU A 311 4.47 -27.17 15.88
C GLU A 311 3.84 -28.07 14.80
N ILE A 312 3.15 -27.47 13.82
CA ILE A 312 2.54 -28.20 12.69
C ILE A 312 3.62 -28.86 11.81
N LEU A 313 4.68 -28.13 11.50
CA LEU A 313 5.81 -28.60 10.68
C LEU A 313 6.80 -29.49 11.45
N LYS A 314 6.58 -29.69 12.77
CA LYS A 314 7.48 -30.45 13.68
C LYS A 314 8.89 -29.85 13.75
N ASP A 315 9.00 -28.54 13.64
CA ASP A 315 10.25 -27.81 13.92
C ASP A 315 10.49 -27.83 15.45
N ARG A 316 11.75 -27.96 15.87
CA ARG A 316 12.13 -28.09 17.28
C ARG A 316 12.66 -26.78 17.89
N GLU A 317 12.67 -25.70 17.13
CA GLU A 317 13.14 -24.40 17.62
C GLU A 317 12.15 -23.80 18.61
N ASP A 318 12.66 -23.31 19.75
CA ASP A 318 11.83 -22.69 20.78
C ASP A 318 11.62 -21.19 20.50
N TYR A 319 10.54 -20.90 19.83
CA TYR A 319 10.04 -19.52 19.63
C TYR A 319 9.20 -19.03 20.82
N GLY A 320 8.66 -19.96 21.61
CA GLY A 320 7.74 -19.67 22.71
C GLY A 320 8.42 -18.93 23.88
N SER A 321 9.57 -19.40 24.32
CA SER A 321 10.33 -18.73 25.40
C SER A 321 10.73 -17.32 25.02
N LEU A 322 11.11 -17.10 23.75
CA LEU A 322 11.46 -15.76 23.27
C LEU A 322 10.22 -14.85 23.16
N SER A 323 9.12 -15.36 22.65
CA SER A 323 7.88 -14.57 22.57
C SER A 323 7.40 -14.12 23.94
N GLU A 324 7.48 -14.97 24.96
CA GLU A 324 7.09 -14.60 26.33
C GLU A 324 8.03 -13.51 26.91
N LYS A 325 9.33 -13.61 26.67
CA LYS A 325 10.29 -12.54 27.04
C LYS A 325 9.95 -11.22 26.40
N VAL A 326 9.68 -11.21 25.09
CA VAL A 326 9.26 -10.02 24.32
C VAL A 326 7.99 -9.42 24.91
N LYS A 327 6.99 -10.25 25.22
CA LYS A 327 5.72 -9.81 25.79
C LYS A 327 5.90 -9.12 27.14
N ILE A 328 6.68 -9.69 28.04
CA ILE A 328 6.97 -9.09 29.37
C ILE A 328 7.65 -7.74 29.18
N SER A 329 8.72 -7.70 28.39
CA SER A 329 9.46 -6.46 28.13
C SER A 329 8.61 -5.36 27.48
N PHE A 330 7.74 -5.76 26.54
CA PHE A 330 6.84 -4.82 25.87
C PHE A 330 5.83 -4.22 26.85
N GLN A 331 5.17 -5.05 27.65
CA GLN A 331 4.20 -4.61 28.64
C GLN A 331 4.78 -3.65 29.69
N GLU A 332 6.02 -3.92 30.14
CA GLU A 332 6.70 -3.10 31.15
C GLU A 332 7.19 -1.77 30.59
N LYS A 333 7.66 -1.73 29.34
CA LYS A 333 8.41 -0.57 28.82
C LYS A 333 7.56 0.36 27.94
N PHE A 334 6.66 -0.19 27.13
CA PHE A 334 5.87 0.62 26.19
C PHE A 334 4.63 1.26 26.79
N TRP A 335 4.09 0.72 27.88
CA TRP A 335 2.87 1.29 28.44
C TRP A 335 3.15 2.65 29.10
N ASN A 336 2.36 3.66 28.73
CA ASN A 336 2.34 4.98 29.33
C ASN A 336 1.11 5.11 30.22
N GLU A 337 1.29 5.01 31.54
CA GLU A 337 0.18 5.05 32.52
C GLU A 337 -0.54 6.41 32.52
N GLU A 338 0.17 7.52 32.28
CA GLU A 338 -0.42 8.86 32.27
C GLU A 338 -1.33 9.08 31.06
N ALA A 339 -0.88 8.63 29.87
CA ALA A 339 -1.62 8.79 28.62
C ALA A 339 -2.64 7.66 28.39
N GLY A 340 -2.58 6.55 29.13
CA GLY A 340 -3.44 5.38 28.92
C GLY A 340 -3.25 4.72 27.56
N CYS A 341 -2.04 4.80 26.99
CA CYS A 341 -1.74 4.27 25.65
C CYS A 341 -0.28 3.83 25.55
N LEU A 342 0.19 3.47 24.35
CA LEU A 342 1.58 3.06 24.14
C LEU A 342 2.46 4.23 23.71
N LYS A 343 3.72 4.22 24.19
CA LYS A 343 4.81 5.07 23.70
C LYS A 343 5.14 4.68 22.27
N ASP A 344 5.53 5.65 21.44
CA ASP A 344 5.81 5.39 20.02
C ASP A 344 7.16 4.70 19.78
N VAL A 345 8.23 5.19 20.46
CA VAL A 345 9.59 4.63 20.36
C VAL A 345 10.28 4.65 21.72
N LEU A 346 11.03 3.59 22.01
CA LEU A 346 11.97 3.58 23.14
C LEU A 346 13.40 3.78 22.63
N SER A 347 14.13 4.76 23.15
CA SER A 347 15.51 5.06 22.76
C SER A 347 16.42 5.14 23.99
N GLY A 348 17.10 4.04 24.29
CA GLY A 348 17.89 3.93 25.52
C GLY A 348 17.03 4.09 26.77
N THR A 349 17.30 5.13 27.56
CA THR A 349 16.52 5.52 28.76
C THR A 349 15.33 6.43 28.42
N ASP A 350 15.30 6.98 27.22
CA ASP A 350 14.30 7.94 26.79
C ASP A 350 13.18 7.23 26.02
N ALA A 351 12.03 7.89 25.93
CA ALA A 351 10.89 7.40 25.19
C ALA A 351 10.20 8.53 24.46
N ASP A 352 9.81 8.28 23.21
CA ASP A 352 8.88 9.15 22.49
C ASP A 352 7.46 8.85 22.96
N ASN A 353 6.84 9.83 23.60
CA ASN A 353 5.48 9.75 24.13
C ASN A 353 4.45 10.41 23.19
N GLN A 354 4.83 10.78 21.97
CA GLN A 354 3.89 11.33 20.99
C GLN A 354 2.77 10.32 20.70
N ILE A 355 1.54 10.80 20.66
CA ILE A 355 0.40 9.96 20.34
C ILE A 355 0.31 9.81 18.83
N ARG A 356 0.71 8.64 18.34
CA ARG A 356 0.76 8.26 16.93
C ARG A 356 -0.08 7.03 16.64
N CYS A 357 -0.49 6.87 15.37
CA CYS A 357 -1.30 5.73 14.94
C CYS A 357 -0.58 4.38 15.03
N ASN A 358 0.75 4.37 15.13
CA ASN A 358 1.58 3.15 15.14
C ASN A 358 1.21 2.14 16.22
N GLN A 359 0.74 2.59 17.37
CA GLN A 359 0.31 1.73 18.47
C GLN A 359 -0.85 0.79 18.12
N ILE A 360 -1.64 1.09 17.07
CA ILE A 360 -2.82 0.29 16.72
C ILE A 360 -2.46 -1.13 16.29
N TRP A 361 -1.26 -1.32 15.69
CA TRP A 361 -0.80 -2.64 15.29
C TRP A 361 -0.50 -3.58 16.47
N ALA A 362 -0.19 -3.03 17.66
CA ALA A 362 -0.08 -3.84 18.87
C ALA A 362 -1.41 -4.49 19.30
N VAL A 363 -2.54 -4.04 18.73
CA VAL A 363 -3.88 -4.57 18.99
C VAL A 363 -4.45 -5.33 17.80
N SER A 364 -4.17 -4.90 16.56
CA SER A 364 -4.79 -5.45 15.35
C SER A 364 -4.12 -6.73 14.82
N MET A 365 -2.90 -7.05 15.25
CA MET A 365 -2.21 -8.27 14.82
C MET A 365 -2.91 -9.53 15.29
N SER A 366 -2.62 -10.68 14.64
CA SER A 366 -3.19 -11.98 15.00
C SER A 366 -2.85 -12.37 16.44
N PHE A 367 -1.62 -12.11 16.86
CA PHE A 367 -1.14 -12.34 18.24
C PHE A 367 -0.74 -11.00 18.87
N THR A 368 -1.23 -10.75 20.08
CA THR A 368 -1.06 -9.49 20.79
C THR A 368 -0.58 -9.67 22.23
N MET A 369 0.02 -8.64 22.79
CA MET A 369 0.73 -8.70 24.06
C MET A 369 -0.04 -8.10 25.23
N LEU A 370 -0.96 -7.19 24.98
CA LEU A 370 -1.66 -6.42 26.02
C LEU A 370 -2.85 -7.20 26.63
N SER A 371 -3.30 -6.79 27.81
CA SER A 371 -4.58 -7.24 28.35
C SER A 371 -5.75 -6.65 27.53
N LYS A 372 -6.91 -7.29 27.56
CA LYS A 372 -8.11 -6.79 26.86
C LYS A 372 -8.47 -5.34 27.26
N GLU A 373 -8.27 -4.98 28.50
CA GLU A 373 -8.54 -3.65 29.02
C GLU A 373 -7.56 -2.62 28.40
N LYS A 374 -6.27 -2.93 28.35
CA LYS A 374 -5.26 -2.07 27.72
C LYS A 374 -5.42 -2.00 26.20
N GLU A 375 -5.76 -3.10 25.54
CA GLU A 375 -6.10 -3.09 24.10
C GLU A 375 -7.26 -2.14 23.82
N LYS A 376 -8.31 -2.17 24.66
CA LYS A 376 -9.45 -1.26 24.52
C LYS A 376 -9.05 0.19 24.74
N GLN A 377 -8.21 0.48 25.75
CA GLN A 377 -7.70 1.84 26.00
C GLN A 377 -6.90 2.37 24.81
N VAL A 378 -6.03 1.57 24.21
CA VAL A 378 -5.31 1.95 22.99
C VAL A 378 -6.26 2.32 21.86
N VAL A 379 -7.27 1.48 21.60
CA VAL A 379 -8.29 1.74 20.56
C VAL A 379 -9.07 3.02 20.83
N ASP A 380 -9.47 3.24 22.08
CA ASP A 380 -10.25 4.43 22.49
C ASP A 380 -9.39 5.72 22.39
N THR A 381 -8.09 5.66 22.77
CA THR A 381 -7.15 6.78 22.59
C THR A 381 -6.91 7.10 21.11
N VAL A 382 -6.71 6.07 20.27
CA VAL A 382 -6.55 6.26 18.82
C VAL A 382 -7.80 6.90 18.22
N PHE A 383 -8.99 6.50 18.66
CA PHE A 383 -10.24 7.13 18.24
C PHE A 383 -10.29 8.59 18.64
N GLU A 384 -10.06 8.89 19.91
CA GLU A 384 -10.17 10.24 20.44
C GLU A 384 -9.18 11.23 19.82
N LYS A 385 -7.92 10.81 19.65
CA LYS A 385 -6.81 11.70 19.27
C LYS A 385 -6.52 11.72 17.77
N LEU A 386 -6.75 10.61 17.06
CA LEU A 386 -6.21 10.43 15.71
C LEU A 386 -7.29 10.15 14.65
N TYR A 387 -8.46 9.66 15.05
CA TYR A 387 -9.50 9.27 14.10
C TYR A 387 -10.03 10.46 13.30
N THR A 388 -10.21 10.25 12.02
CA THR A 388 -11.02 11.07 11.11
C THR A 388 -11.89 10.14 10.26
N PRO A 389 -12.98 10.62 9.65
CA PRO A 389 -13.79 9.78 8.77
C PRO A 389 -13.04 9.23 7.53
N TYR A 390 -11.88 9.79 7.20
CA TYR A 390 -11.09 9.43 6.01
C TYR A 390 -9.81 8.66 6.31
N GLY A 391 -9.42 8.50 7.57
CA GLY A 391 -8.19 7.82 7.97
C GLY A 391 -7.75 8.19 9.37
N LEU A 392 -6.54 7.75 9.75
CA LEU A 392 -5.93 8.14 11.01
C LEU A 392 -4.86 9.22 10.81
N ARG A 393 -4.85 10.22 11.69
CA ARG A 393 -3.72 11.14 11.79
C ARG A 393 -2.48 10.39 12.24
N THR A 394 -1.33 10.75 11.68
CA THR A 394 -0.04 10.19 12.05
C THR A 394 0.50 10.76 13.37
N LEU A 395 -0.04 11.91 13.80
CA LEU A 395 0.29 12.60 15.05
C LEU A 395 -0.94 13.31 15.58
N ALA A 396 -1.12 13.32 16.89
CA ALA A 396 -2.24 14.03 17.55
C ALA A 396 -2.18 15.54 17.28
N LYS A 397 -3.35 16.18 17.15
CA LYS A 397 -3.45 17.62 16.82
C LYS A 397 -2.86 18.55 17.89
N GLU A 398 -2.85 18.08 19.12
CA GLU A 398 -2.36 18.82 20.27
C GLU A 398 -0.83 18.83 20.38
N ASP A 399 -0.14 18.00 19.58
CA ASP A 399 1.30 17.96 19.56
C ASP A 399 1.89 19.21 18.90
N LYS A 400 2.97 19.73 19.48
CA LYS A 400 3.66 20.94 18.98
C LYS A 400 4.25 20.77 17.58
N GLU A 401 4.52 19.54 17.16
CA GLU A 401 5.08 19.17 15.85
C GLU A 401 4.02 18.86 14.82
N PHE A 402 2.73 19.06 15.15
CA PHE A 402 1.63 18.78 14.24
C PHE A 402 1.60 19.71 13.04
N HIS A 403 1.58 19.12 11.84
CA HIS A 403 1.42 19.81 10.56
C HIS A 403 0.05 19.46 9.95
N GLY A 404 -0.84 20.42 9.90
CA GLY A 404 -2.24 20.22 9.47
C GLY A 404 -2.46 20.18 7.96
N VAL A 405 -1.48 20.56 7.14
CA VAL A 405 -1.62 20.66 5.68
C VAL A 405 -0.46 19.95 4.99
N TYR A 406 -0.78 19.03 4.09
CA TYR A 406 0.17 18.42 3.16
C TYR A 406 0.08 19.16 1.81
N GLY A 407 1.04 20.00 1.50
CA GLY A 407 1.01 20.78 0.25
C GLY A 407 2.16 21.77 0.14
N GLY A 408 2.24 22.45 -1.00
CA GLY A 408 3.29 23.40 -1.30
C GLY A 408 4.53 22.73 -1.91
N GLU A 409 5.71 23.33 -1.67
CA GLU A 409 6.98 22.78 -2.14
C GLU A 409 7.35 21.47 -1.43
N MET A 410 8.26 20.69 -2.02
CA MET A 410 8.67 19.38 -1.54
C MET A 410 9.01 19.36 -0.04
N LEU A 411 9.81 20.33 0.42
CA LEU A 411 10.18 20.42 1.84
C LEU A 411 8.95 20.54 2.76
N ALA A 412 7.99 21.40 2.41
CA ALA A 412 6.79 21.60 3.23
C ALA A 412 5.91 20.33 3.28
N ARG A 413 5.78 19.64 2.16
CA ARG A 413 5.03 18.37 2.08
C ARG A 413 5.71 17.29 2.91
N ASP A 414 7.01 17.12 2.75
CA ASP A 414 7.77 16.05 3.40
C ASP A 414 7.84 16.25 4.92
N LEU A 415 7.90 17.50 5.40
CA LEU A 415 7.77 17.82 6.83
C LEU A 415 6.40 17.44 7.40
N ALA A 416 5.32 17.51 6.61
CA ALA A 416 3.98 17.18 7.06
C ALA A 416 3.63 15.68 6.96
N TYR A 417 4.31 14.93 6.09
CA TYR A 417 3.90 13.62 5.60
C TYR A 417 3.59 12.60 6.71
N HIS A 418 4.41 12.59 7.79
CA HIS A 418 4.20 11.75 8.97
C HIS A 418 4.04 12.56 10.27
N GLN A 419 3.76 13.86 10.16
CA GLN A 419 3.61 14.78 11.29
C GLN A 419 2.19 15.38 11.35
N GLY A 420 1.18 14.54 11.22
CA GLY A 420 -0.21 14.97 11.34
C GLY A 420 -1.09 14.61 10.15
N THR A 421 -0.51 14.42 8.95
CA THR A 421 -1.22 13.96 7.75
C THR A 421 -2.06 12.73 8.05
N VAL A 422 -3.27 12.70 7.51
CA VAL A 422 -4.21 11.57 7.66
C VAL A 422 -3.89 10.51 6.62
N TRP A 423 -3.69 9.28 7.07
CA TRP A 423 -3.45 8.13 6.23
C TRP A 423 -4.63 7.17 6.26
N VAL A 424 -5.02 6.66 5.08
CA VAL A 424 -6.17 5.76 4.96
C VAL A 424 -5.85 4.35 5.48
N PHE A 425 -4.69 3.80 5.15
CA PHE A 425 -4.37 2.40 5.46
C PHE A 425 -4.39 2.04 6.96
N PRO A 426 -3.93 2.89 7.91
CA PRO A 426 -3.98 2.53 9.33
C PRO A 426 -5.41 2.42 9.87
N MET A 427 -6.39 2.98 9.15
CA MET A 427 -7.81 2.87 9.53
C MET A 427 -8.31 1.43 9.44
N GLY A 428 -7.80 0.62 8.49
CA GLY A 428 -8.12 -0.81 8.45
C GLY A 428 -7.69 -1.53 9.72
N ALA A 429 -6.45 -1.32 10.15
CA ALA A 429 -5.95 -1.85 11.42
C ALA A 429 -6.77 -1.36 12.62
N TYR A 430 -7.19 -0.07 12.62
CA TYR A 430 -8.05 0.49 13.66
C TYR A 430 -9.41 -0.22 13.72
N TYR A 431 -10.11 -0.39 12.62
CA TYR A 431 -11.40 -1.05 12.61
C TYR A 431 -11.32 -2.52 13.01
N LEU A 432 -10.28 -3.23 12.57
CA LEU A 432 -10.04 -4.61 12.99
C LEU A 432 -9.77 -4.69 14.50
N ALA A 433 -8.97 -3.78 15.05
CA ALA A 433 -8.74 -3.68 16.50
C ALA A 433 -10.02 -3.30 17.26
N TYR A 434 -10.80 -2.35 16.73
CA TYR A 434 -12.07 -1.95 17.30
C TYR A 434 -13.07 -3.10 17.39
N LEU A 435 -13.22 -3.87 16.31
CA LEU A 435 -14.09 -5.04 16.25
C LEU A 435 -13.60 -6.14 17.20
N LYS A 436 -12.29 -6.45 17.18
CA LYS A 436 -11.66 -7.45 18.05
C LYS A 436 -11.88 -7.14 19.53
N THR A 437 -11.62 -5.90 19.97
CA THR A 437 -11.75 -5.51 21.39
C THR A 437 -13.19 -5.43 21.88
N ARG A 438 -14.15 -5.59 20.98
CA ARG A 438 -15.59 -5.65 21.25
C ARG A 438 -16.21 -6.99 20.84
N ASP A 439 -15.36 -8.04 20.76
CA ASP A 439 -15.74 -9.42 20.45
C ASP A 439 -16.65 -9.54 19.21
N TYR A 440 -16.49 -8.65 18.21
CA TYR A 440 -17.30 -8.54 16.98
C TYR A 440 -18.81 -8.41 17.24
N ALA A 441 -19.19 -7.82 18.37
CA ALA A 441 -20.59 -7.62 18.73
C ALA A 441 -21.35 -6.85 17.62
N LYS A 442 -22.65 -7.12 17.51
CA LYS A 442 -23.51 -6.54 16.46
C LYS A 442 -23.42 -5.02 16.41
N GLU A 443 -23.48 -4.37 17.58
CA GLU A 443 -23.42 -2.90 17.69
C GLU A 443 -22.07 -2.34 17.22
N ALA A 444 -20.99 -3.10 17.43
CA ALA A 444 -19.67 -2.70 16.95
C ALA A 444 -19.56 -2.82 15.42
N ARG A 445 -20.15 -3.86 14.83
CA ARG A 445 -20.18 -4.04 13.37
C ARG A 445 -21.03 -2.95 12.70
N GLU A 446 -22.24 -2.70 13.19
CA GLU A 446 -23.14 -1.64 12.69
C GLU A 446 -22.47 -0.26 12.73
N LYS A 447 -21.74 0.04 13.82
CA LYS A 447 -20.98 1.29 13.93
C LYS A 447 -19.87 1.40 12.89
N VAL A 448 -19.10 0.33 12.64
CA VAL A 448 -18.05 0.32 11.61
C VAL A 448 -18.65 0.48 10.22
N GLU A 449 -19.73 -0.24 9.90
CA GLU A 449 -20.45 -0.10 8.64
C GLU A 449 -20.95 1.34 8.40
N GLU A 450 -21.48 1.99 9.43
CA GLU A 450 -21.92 3.39 9.34
C GLU A 450 -20.73 4.33 9.05
N GLN A 451 -19.62 4.14 9.74
CA GLN A 451 -18.41 4.96 9.55
C GLN A 451 -17.77 4.76 8.16
N LEU A 452 -17.80 3.55 7.62
CA LEU A 452 -17.26 3.24 6.28
C LEU A 452 -18.02 3.95 5.16
N LYS A 453 -19.28 4.35 5.33
CA LYS A 453 -20.06 5.10 4.31
C LYS A 453 -19.38 6.39 3.86
N VAL A 454 -18.58 7.02 4.72
CA VAL A 454 -17.81 8.21 4.35
C VAL A 454 -16.71 7.84 3.36
N LEU A 455 -15.98 6.74 3.60
CA LEU A 455 -14.98 6.24 2.64
C LEU A 455 -15.61 5.78 1.33
N GLU A 456 -16.82 5.24 1.35
CA GLU A 456 -17.58 4.91 0.13
C GLU A 456 -17.83 6.16 -0.73
N SER A 457 -18.12 7.30 -0.09
CA SER A 457 -18.23 8.56 -0.85
C SER A 457 -16.89 9.03 -1.41
N ALA A 458 -15.80 8.83 -0.67
CA ALA A 458 -14.44 9.16 -1.10
C ALA A 458 -13.98 8.37 -2.34
N MET A 459 -14.49 7.15 -2.55
CA MET A 459 -14.24 6.37 -3.79
C MET A 459 -14.78 7.04 -5.07
N ARG A 460 -15.50 8.14 -4.96
CA ARG A 460 -15.99 8.94 -6.10
C ARG A 460 -15.13 10.18 -6.37
N GLU A 461 -14.12 10.41 -5.54
CA GLU A 461 -13.16 11.50 -5.67
C GLU A 461 -11.88 11.00 -6.37
N GLY A 462 -11.12 11.91 -6.95
CA GLY A 462 -9.84 11.61 -7.59
C GLY A 462 -9.93 10.50 -8.64
N CYS A 463 -9.66 9.27 -8.26
CA CYS A 463 -9.79 8.08 -9.10
C CYS A 463 -11.03 7.26 -8.68
N ILE A 464 -12.03 7.24 -9.55
CA ILE A 464 -13.32 6.57 -9.25
C ILE A 464 -13.12 5.09 -8.92
N GLY A 465 -13.68 4.66 -7.80
CA GLY A 465 -13.59 3.29 -7.28
C GLY A 465 -12.33 2.98 -6.51
N GLN A 466 -11.43 3.96 -6.33
CA GLN A 466 -10.17 3.81 -5.61
C GLN A 466 -10.19 4.59 -4.28
N LEU A 467 -9.24 4.27 -3.42
CA LEU A 467 -8.97 5.04 -2.21
C LEU A 467 -7.59 5.71 -2.33
N PRO A 468 -7.50 6.99 -1.96
CA PRO A 468 -6.24 7.73 -2.03
C PRO A 468 -5.27 7.29 -0.93
N GLU A 469 -4.07 7.82 -1.00
CA GLU A 469 -3.03 7.61 -0.02
C GLU A 469 -3.33 8.35 1.29
N ILE A 470 -3.51 9.66 1.20
CA ILE A 470 -3.54 10.58 2.34
C ILE A 470 -4.58 11.70 2.16
N TYR A 471 -4.85 12.37 3.29
CA TYR A 471 -5.61 13.62 3.38
C TYR A 471 -4.90 14.62 4.29
N ASP A 472 -5.28 15.90 4.21
CA ASP A 472 -4.77 16.93 5.12
C ASP A 472 -5.12 16.59 6.58
N GLY A 473 -4.17 16.77 7.51
CA GLY A 473 -4.34 16.46 8.92
C GLY A 473 -5.32 17.39 9.66
N GLY A 474 -5.34 18.66 9.27
CA GLY A 474 -6.19 19.68 9.87
C GLY A 474 -7.65 19.58 9.44
N ASN A 475 -7.88 19.46 8.12
CA ASN A 475 -9.18 19.30 7.51
C ASN A 475 -9.14 18.21 6.43
N PRO A 476 -9.45 16.96 6.75
CA PRO A 476 -9.26 15.81 5.85
C PRO A 476 -10.38 15.69 4.79
N THR A 477 -10.73 16.76 4.09
CA THR A 477 -11.77 16.75 3.05
C THR A 477 -11.23 16.75 1.63
N PHE A 478 -9.92 16.90 1.46
CA PHE A 478 -9.27 16.88 0.17
C PHE A 478 -8.14 15.85 0.15
N SER A 479 -8.20 14.91 -0.80
CA SER A 479 -7.19 13.86 -0.96
C SER A 479 -5.88 14.41 -1.51
N ARG A 480 -4.77 13.82 -1.09
CA ARG A 480 -3.41 14.16 -1.47
C ARG A 480 -2.61 12.91 -1.80
N GLY A 481 -1.37 13.11 -2.25
CA GLY A 481 -0.47 12.02 -2.58
C GLY A 481 -0.93 11.20 -3.79
N CYS A 482 -0.84 9.88 -3.72
CA CYS A 482 -1.39 9.00 -4.75
C CYS A 482 -2.92 9.01 -4.71
N PHE A 483 -3.56 9.16 -5.89
CA PHE A 483 -5.01 9.12 -5.99
C PHE A 483 -5.59 7.69 -5.88
N ALA A 484 -4.73 6.69 -5.93
CA ALA A 484 -5.07 5.27 -5.79
C ALA A 484 -3.93 4.54 -5.09
N GLN A 485 -4.18 3.99 -3.91
CA GLN A 485 -3.15 3.37 -3.07
C GLN A 485 -3.55 1.95 -2.67
N ALA A 486 -2.66 0.99 -2.98
CA ALA A 486 -2.94 -0.43 -2.78
C ALA A 486 -3.23 -0.80 -1.33
N TRP A 487 -2.42 -0.33 -0.38
CA TRP A 487 -2.64 -0.63 1.03
C TRP A 487 -3.89 0.04 1.62
N SER A 488 -4.30 1.21 1.09
CA SER A 488 -5.57 1.83 1.47
C SER A 488 -6.75 0.94 1.08
N VAL A 489 -6.76 0.46 -0.17
CA VAL A 489 -7.78 -0.46 -0.67
C VAL A 489 -7.72 -1.80 0.07
N GLY A 490 -6.52 -2.36 0.23
CA GLY A 490 -6.33 -3.66 0.89
C GLY A 490 -6.78 -3.67 2.34
N GLU A 491 -6.38 -2.68 3.12
CA GLU A 491 -6.75 -2.63 4.54
C GLU A 491 -8.26 -2.44 4.75
N ILE A 492 -8.94 -1.68 3.90
CA ILE A 492 -10.41 -1.54 3.98
C ILE A 492 -11.13 -2.83 3.49
N LEU A 493 -10.59 -3.55 2.51
CA LEU A 493 -11.12 -4.86 2.12
C LEU A 493 -11.08 -5.88 3.26
N ARG A 494 -10.02 -5.89 4.07
CA ARG A 494 -9.94 -6.73 5.27
C ARG A 494 -11.06 -6.42 6.28
N VAL A 495 -11.43 -5.15 6.41
CA VAL A 495 -12.53 -4.74 7.29
C VAL A 495 -13.87 -5.28 6.78
N TYR A 496 -14.18 -5.10 5.50
CA TYR A 496 -15.41 -5.67 4.92
C TYR A 496 -15.45 -7.20 5.07
N GLU A 497 -14.34 -7.89 4.83
CA GLU A 497 -14.28 -9.33 5.07
C GLU A 497 -14.58 -9.69 6.54
N ALA A 498 -14.01 -8.95 7.49
CA ALA A 498 -14.25 -9.19 8.91
C ALA A 498 -15.71 -8.92 9.33
N LEU A 499 -16.37 -7.93 8.72
CA LEU A 499 -17.79 -7.63 8.95
C LEU A 499 -18.71 -8.75 8.44
N GLU A 500 -18.32 -9.44 7.37
CA GLU A 500 -19.15 -10.47 6.74
C GLU A 500 -18.87 -11.89 7.27
N THR A 501 -17.67 -12.16 7.83
CA THR A 501 -17.24 -13.51 8.18
C THR A 501 -17.14 -13.78 9.69
N LYS A 502 -17.17 -12.78 10.53
CA LYS A 502 -17.07 -12.85 12.00
C LYS A 502 -18.28 -12.18 12.64
#